data_8788397b2cd27c1fc23a2087461a1117
#
_entry.id   8788397b2cd27c1fc23a2087461a1117
#
_cell.length_a   1.000
_cell.length_b   1.000
_cell.length_c   1.000
_cell.angle_alpha   90.00
_cell.angle_beta   90.00
_cell.angle_gamma   90.00
#
_symmetry.space_group_name_H-M   'P 1'
#
loop_
_entity.id
_entity.type
_entity.pdbx_description
1 polymer ?
#
loop_
_entity_poly.entity_id
_entity_poly.type
_entity_poly.pdbx_seq_one_letter_code
_entity_poly.pdbx_strand_id
1 'polypeptide(L)'
;MRILNLSAALLIGFLSVGFVTVAQENHDHMKGMAAPTKQTEKMPAKSALKPAQGASVKIVSPKAGQVIKGESVPLEFKLTKGKIGEHVHAYIDGEMAGMFKGAKGTLNGIKPGQHTLELRVTTGDHNTELDVADKVTFTTQ
;
A
#
# COMPACT_ATOMS: atom_id res chain seq x y z
N MET A 1 -52.81 -6.48 -7.83
CA MET A 1 -53.27 -6.70 -6.45
C MET A 1 -52.37 -5.88 -5.53
N ARG A 2 -52.95 -4.82 -4.98
CA ARG A 2 -52.27 -3.85 -4.10
C ARG A 2 -52.24 -4.41 -2.68
N ILE A 3 -51.14 -4.29 -1.95
CA ILE A 3 -51.19 -4.15 -0.50
C ILE A 3 -50.15 -3.13 -0.08
N LEU A 4 -50.64 -1.96 0.27
CA LEU A 4 -49.99 -0.94 1.10
C LEU A 4 -50.04 -1.43 2.55
N ASN A 5 -48.95 -1.30 3.28
CA ASN A 5 -49.03 -1.21 4.73
C ASN A 5 -48.21 -0.05 5.23
N LEU A 6 -48.97 0.92 5.69
CA LEU A 6 -48.63 2.10 6.48
C LEU A 6 -48.82 1.72 7.96
N SER A 7 -47.92 2.13 8.83
CA SER A 7 -48.12 2.42 10.27
C SER A 7 -46.74 2.58 10.92
N ALA A 8 -46.44 3.47 11.71
CA ALA A 8 -46.95 4.62 12.41
C ALA A 8 -45.88 5.01 13.43
N ALA A 9 -45.72 6.27 13.62
CA ALA A 9 -44.80 6.94 14.56
C ALA A 9 -45.12 6.57 16.02
N LEU A 10 -44.06 6.59 16.86
CA LEU A 10 -44.22 6.90 18.28
C LEU A 10 -43.03 7.72 18.77
N LEU A 11 -43.33 8.98 19.04
CA LEU A 11 -42.58 9.97 19.81
C LEU A 11 -42.84 9.72 21.30
N ILE A 12 -41.82 9.60 22.11
CA ILE A 12 -41.91 9.96 23.54
C ILE A 12 -40.56 10.56 23.97
N GLY A 13 -40.62 11.84 24.27
CA GLY A 13 -39.59 12.54 24.98
C GLY A 13 -39.64 12.31 26.47
N PHE A 14 -38.54 12.49 27.15
CA PHE A 14 -38.53 13.02 28.52
C PHE A 14 -37.19 13.69 28.87
N LEU A 15 -37.34 14.91 29.32
CA LEU A 15 -36.43 15.79 30.02
C LEU A 15 -35.82 15.12 31.24
N SER A 16 -34.57 15.40 31.55
CA SER A 16 -34.19 15.72 32.95
C SER A 16 -32.85 16.46 33.00
N VAL A 17 -32.97 17.61 33.54
CA VAL A 17 -31.98 18.57 33.99
C VAL A 17 -31.19 18.00 35.17
N GLY A 18 -29.91 18.22 35.20
CA GLY A 18 -29.06 17.97 36.35
C GLY A 18 -27.81 18.85 36.30
N PHE A 19 -27.97 20.09 36.80
CA PHE A 19 -26.85 20.98 37.12
C PHE A 19 -26.14 20.45 38.37
N VAL A 20 -24.85 20.22 38.27
CA VAL A 20 -23.96 20.19 39.42
C VAL A 20 -22.77 21.10 39.11
N THR A 21 -22.82 22.26 39.76
CA THR A 21 -21.68 23.16 39.93
C THR A 21 -20.84 22.62 41.08
N VAL A 22 -19.58 22.37 40.87
CA VAL A 22 -18.58 22.28 41.91
C VAL A 22 -17.34 23.06 41.52
N ALA A 23 -16.95 23.84 42.49
CA ALA A 23 -15.98 24.89 42.62
C ALA A 23 -14.62 24.65 41.96
N GLN A 24 -14.12 25.74 41.58
CA GLN A 24 -12.82 26.21 41.20
C GLN A 24 -11.76 25.91 42.26
N GLU A 25 -10.70 25.27 41.88
CA GLU A 25 -9.40 25.42 42.52
C GLU A 25 -8.32 25.64 41.48
N ASN A 26 -7.73 26.83 41.62
CA ASN A 26 -6.55 27.27 40.87
C ASN A 26 -5.35 26.39 41.22
N HIS A 27 -4.69 25.82 40.21
CA HIS A 27 -3.27 25.64 40.25
C HIS A 27 -2.65 26.08 38.93
N ASP A 28 -2.11 27.29 38.97
CA ASP A 28 -1.03 27.70 38.09
C ASP A 28 0.09 26.69 38.15
N HIS A 29 0.47 26.24 37.03
CA HIS A 29 1.77 25.79 36.50
C HIS A 29 1.58 24.65 35.52
N MET A 30 1.54 24.98 34.25
CA MET A 30 2.32 24.27 33.25
C MET A 30 2.30 25.01 31.92
N LYS A 31 3.37 25.68 31.73
CA LYS A 31 3.88 26.22 30.49
C LYS A 31 3.96 25.10 29.44
N GLY A 32 3.31 25.30 28.31
CA GLY A 32 3.71 24.66 27.05
C GLY A 32 3.32 23.19 26.86
N MET A 33 2.03 22.90 26.58
CA MET A 33 1.70 21.73 25.78
C MET A 33 1.27 22.24 24.40
N ALA A 34 2.24 22.21 23.50
CA ALA A 34 1.98 22.29 22.07
C ALA A 34 0.98 21.21 21.69
N ALA A 35 -0.03 21.58 20.92
CA ALA A 35 -0.95 20.66 20.28
C ALA A 35 -0.17 19.52 19.60
N PRO A 36 -0.72 18.30 19.55
CA PRO A 36 -0.08 17.21 18.81
C PRO A 36 -0.05 17.62 17.35
N THR A 37 1.10 18.09 16.92
CA THR A 37 1.43 18.21 15.51
C THR A 37 1.24 16.83 14.93
N LYS A 38 0.27 16.64 14.03
CA LYS A 38 0.25 15.48 13.14
C LYS A 38 1.64 15.40 12.53
N GLN A 39 2.47 14.51 13.07
CA GLN A 39 3.64 14.07 12.36
C GLN A 39 3.12 13.40 11.10
N THR A 40 3.14 14.15 10.01
CA THR A 40 3.16 13.55 8.69
C THR A 40 4.43 12.71 8.71
N GLU A 41 4.29 11.42 8.89
CA GLU A 41 5.40 10.48 8.66
C GLU A 41 5.86 10.75 7.25
N LYS A 42 6.96 11.48 7.16
CA LYS A 42 7.68 11.68 5.93
C LYS A 42 8.08 10.28 5.50
N MET A 43 7.39 9.77 4.47
CA MET A 43 7.78 8.53 3.81
C MET A 43 9.31 8.54 3.68
N PRO A 44 10.01 7.46 4.06
CA PRO A 44 11.46 7.43 3.97
C PRO A 44 11.86 7.85 2.56
N ALA A 45 12.74 8.84 2.47
CA ALA A 45 13.24 9.31 1.20
C ALA A 45 13.75 8.07 0.44
N LYS A 46 13.19 7.83 -0.75
CA LYS A 46 13.55 6.71 -1.63
C LYS A 46 15.07 6.61 -1.63
N SER A 47 15.62 5.55 -1.06
CA SER A 47 17.06 5.34 -0.95
C SER A 47 17.69 5.56 -2.31
N ALA A 48 18.77 6.30 -2.39
CA ALA A 48 19.46 6.58 -3.65
C ALA A 48 19.77 5.24 -4.34
N LEU A 49 19.31 5.09 -5.59
CA LEU A 49 19.54 3.88 -6.37
C LEU A 49 21.06 3.74 -6.61
N LYS A 50 21.57 2.52 -6.46
CA LYS A 50 22.96 2.22 -6.83
C LYS A 50 23.04 1.81 -8.32
N PRO A 51 24.18 2.06 -8.98
CA PRO A 51 24.39 1.60 -10.36
C PRO A 51 24.16 0.09 -10.51
N ALA A 52 23.55 -0.29 -11.63
CA ALA A 52 23.16 -1.69 -11.91
C ALA A 52 24.32 -2.70 -11.94
N GLN A 53 25.55 -2.27 -12.25
CA GLN A 53 26.76 -3.12 -12.27
C GLN A 53 26.60 -4.45 -13.03
N GLY A 54 25.91 -4.39 -14.17
CA GLY A 54 25.60 -5.57 -15.00
C GLY A 54 24.36 -6.34 -14.57
N ALA A 55 23.61 -5.88 -13.57
CA ALA A 55 22.31 -6.43 -13.27
C ALA A 55 21.28 -6.06 -14.34
N SER A 56 20.31 -6.93 -14.60
CA SER A 56 19.16 -6.65 -15.44
C SER A 56 17.96 -7.47 -15.01
N VAL A 57 16.78 -6.95 -15.26
CA VAL A 57 15.51 -7.66 -15.05
C VAL A 57 14.61 -7.46 -16.25
N LYS A 58 13.86 -8.51 -16.63
CA LYS A 58 12.89 -8.48 -17.72
C LYS A 58 11.64 -9.27 -17.33
N ILE A 59 10.48 -8.62 -17.32
CA ILE A 59 9.19 -9.26 -17.07
C ILE A 59 8.81 -10.09 -18.30
N VAL A 60 8.40 -11.34 -18.07
CA VAL A 60 7.90 -12.29 -19.07
C VAL A 60 6.39 -12.45 -18.93
N SER A 61 5.90 -12.50 -17.70
CA SER A 61 4.48 -12.53 -17.33
C SER A 61 4.24 -11.65 -16.10
N PRO A 62 3.16 -10.86 -16.05
CA PRO A 62 2.17 -10.64 -17.11
C PRO A 62 2.75 -9.92 -18.32
N LYS A 63 2.09 -10.07 -19.49
CA LYS A 63 2.41 -9.31 -20.70
C LYS A 63 1.71 -7.96 -20.71
N ALA A 64 2.24 -7.00 -21.45
CA ALA A 64 1.62 -5.70 -21.64
C ALA A 64 0.18 -5.84 -22.16
N GLY A 65 -0.78 -5.21 -21.48
CA GLY A 65 -2.20 -5.27 -21.81
C GLY A 65 -2.88 -6.61 -21.52
N GLN A 66 -2.21 -7.56 -20.88
CA GLN A 66 -2.81 -8.85 -20.53
C GLN A 66 -3.98 -8.66 -19.56
N VAL A 67 -5.06 -9.40 -19.81
CA VAL A 67 -6.21 -9.48 -18.90
C VAL A 67 -6.13 -10.81 -18.12
N ILE A 68 -6.18 -10.75 -16.82
CA ILE A 68 -6.05 -11.88 -15.89
C ILE A 68 -7.33 -11.97 -15.05
N LYS A 69 -7.91 -13.15 -14.98
CA LYS A 69 -9.10 -13.41 -14.16
C LYS A 69 -8.69 -13.74 -12.72
N GLY A 70 -9.35 -13.07 -11.78
CA GLY A 70 -9.12 -13.25 -10.35
C GLY A 70 -7.98 -12.38 -9.81
N GLU A 71 -7.71 -12.51 -8.52
CA GLU A 71 -6.81 -11.66 -7.75
C GLU A 71 -5.36 -12.20 -7.66
N SER A 72 -5.08 -13.34 -8.30
CA SER A 72 -3.76 -13.98 -8.32
C SER A 72 -3.12 -13.83 -9.69
N VAL A 73 -2.01 -13.10 -9.74
CA VAL A 73 -1.29 -12.78 -10.97
C VAL A 73 -0.01 -13.61 -11.05
N PRO A 74 0.09 -14.54 -12.02
CA PRO A 74 1.32 -15.29 -12.24
C PRO A 74 2.45 -14.37 -12.68
N LEU A 75 3.55 -14.41 -11.94
CA LEU A 75 4.76 -13.65 -12.23
C LEU A 75 5.83 -14.55 -12.82
N GLU A 76 6.38 -14.16 -13.95
CA GLU A 76 7.58 -14.77 -14.53
C GLU A 76 8.51 -13.67 -15.04
N PHE A 77 9.81 -13.79 -14.75
CA PHE A 77 10.81 -12.79 -15.17
C PHE A 77 12.18 -13.44 -15.39
N LYS A 78 13.03 -12.76 -16.10
CA LYS A 78 14.45 -13.07 -16.24
C LYS A 78 15.25 -12.12 -15.39
N LEU A 79 16.15 -12.63 -14.55
CA LEU A 79 17.04 -11.85 -13.69
C LEU A 79 18.49 -12.16 -14.03
N THR A 80 19.27 -11.14 -14.32
CA THR A 80 20.73 -11.17 -14.30
C THR A 80 21.18 -10.39 -13.05
N LYS A 81 21.86 -11.05 -12.14
CA LYS A 81 22.23 -10.46 -10.84
C LYS A 81 23.33 -9.41 -10.93
N GLY A 82 24.18 -9.48 -11.95
CA GLY A 82 25.36 -8.62 -12.04
C GLY A 82 26.32 -8.87 -10.88
N LYS A 83 27.02 -7.82 -10.43
CA LYS A 83 28.01 -7.94 -9.35
C LYS A 83 27.41 -7.93 -7.95
N ILE A 84 26.29 -7.22 -7.76
CA ILE A 84 25.72 -6.98 -6.41
C ILE A 84 24.22 -7.24 -6.30
N GLY A 85 23.53 -7.51 -7.41
CA GLY A 85 22.11 -7.87 -7.40
C GLY A 85 21.89 -9.27 -6.84
N GLU A 86 20.82 -9.47 -6.10
CA GLU A 86 20.49 -10.75 -5.46
C GLU A 86 19.10 -11.25 -5.84
N HIS A 87 18.10 -10.39 -5.75
CA HIS A 87 16.70 -10.71 -5.97
C HIS A 87 15.95 -9.51 -6.56
N VAL A 88 14.64 -9.64 -6.76
CA VAL A 88 13.81 -8.53 -7.21
C VAL A 88 12.77 -8.16 -6.16
N HIS A 89 12.51 -6.87 -6.04
CA HIS A 89 11.32 -6.32 -5.40
C HIS A 89 10.27 -6.07 -6.48
N ALA A 90 9.03 -6.49 -6.21
CA ALA A 90 7.88 -6.26 -7.06
C ALA A 90 6.98 -5.18 -6.46
N TYR A 91 6.61 -4.22 -7.29
CA TYR A 91 5.72 -3.12 -6.92
C TYR A 91 4.49 -3.17 -7.83
N ILE A 92 3.31 -3.07 -7.22
CA ILE A 92 2.04 -2.84 -7.92
C ILE A 92 1.59 -1.41 -7.64
N ASP A 93 1.42 -0.62 -8.69
CA ASP A 93 1.02 0.80 -8.62
C ASP A 93 1.89 1.65 -7.69
N GLY A 94 3.16 1.26 -7.52
CA GLY A 94 4.13 1.91 -6.66
C GLY A 94 4.20 1.37 -5.23
N GLU A 95 3.31 0.46 -4.84
CA GLU A 95 3.32 -0.20 -3.53
C GLU A 95 4.04 -1.54 -3.60
N MET A 96 4.85 -1.87 -2.58
CA MET A 96 5.58 -3.13 -2.53
C MET A 96 4.62 -4.31 -2.38
N ALA A 97 4.60 -5.19 -3.37
CA ALA A 97 3.75 -6.38 -3.43
C ALA A 97 4.49 -7.68 -3.09
N GLY A 98 5.82 -7.68 -3.10
CA GLY A 98 6.59 -8.86 -2.73
C GLY A 98 8.05 -8.83 -3.15
N MET A 99 8.79 -9.86 -2.71
CA MET A 99 10.20 -10.09 -3.02
C MET A 99 10.36 -11.48 -3.63
N PHE A 100 11.13 -11.58 -4.71
CA PHE A 100 11.30 -12.85 -5.45
C PHE A 100 12.77 -13.11 -5.74
N LYS A 101 13.25 -14.27 -5.27
CA LYS A 101 14.62 -14.77 -5.55
C LYS A 101 14.68 -15.67 -6.78
N GLY A 102 13.57 -16.34 -7.09
CA GLY A 102 13.44 -17.21 -8.26
C GLY A 102 12.82 -16.48 -9.45
N ALA A 103 12.91 -17.09 -10.62
CA ALA A 103 12.38 -16.51 -11.87
C ALA A 103 10.85 -16.54 -12.01
N LYS A 104 10.15 -17.16 -11.06
CA LYS A 104 8.68 -17.30 -11.04
C LYS A 104 8.13 -17.05 -9.65
N GLY A 105 6.89 -16.55 -9.61
CA GLY A 105 6.14 -16.29 -8.37
C GLY A 105 4.67 -16.05 -8.66
N THR A 106 3.94 -15.64 -7.64
CA THR A 106 2.55 -15.22 -7.74
C THR A 106 2.34 -13.97 -6.89
N LEU A 107 1.72 -12.98 -7.46
CA LEU A 107 1.24 -11.80 -6.76
C LEU A 107 -0.21 -12.05 -6.39
N ASN A 108 -0.57 -11.95 -5.11
CA ASN A 108 -1.91 -12.24 -4.61
C ASN A 108 -2.59 -10.99 -4.08
N GLY A 109 -3.94 -11.00 -4.07
CA GLY A 109 -4.73 -9.90 -3.55
C GLY A 109 -4.77 -8.67 -4.46
N ILE A 110 -4.52 -8.85 -5.75
CA ILE A 110 -4.59 -7.78 -6.74
C ILE A 110 -6.06 -7.54 -7.09
N LYS A 111 -6.59 -6.40 -6.70
CA LYS A 111 -8.01 -6.04 -6.92
C LYS A 111 -8.32 -5.95 -8.41
N PRO A 112 -9.61 -6.08 -8.81
CA PRO A 112 -10.01 -5.82 -10.19
C PRO A 112 -9.66 -4.40 -10.63
N GLY A 113 -9.08 -4.26 -11.83
CA GLY A 113 -8.68 -2.98 -12.40
C GLY A 113 -7.41 -3.06 -13.23
N GLN A 114 -6.99 -1.90 -13.75
CA GLN A 114 -5.72 -1.77 -14.45
C GLN A 114 -4.60 -1.50 -13.44
N HIS A 115 -3.49 -2.20 -13.59
CA HIS A 115 -2.34 -2.13 -12.69
C HIS A 115 -1.03 -1.99 -13.44
N THR A 116 -0.05 -1.37 -12.80
CA THR A 116 1.33 -1.33 -13.26
C THR A 116 2.20 -2.18 -12.34
N LEU A 117 2.79 -3.23 -12.88
CA LEU A 117 3.85 -4.00 -12.21
C LEU A 117 5.21 -3.41 -12.56
N GLU A 118 6.01 -3.13 -11.54
CA GLU A 118 7.42 -2.77 -11.65
C GLU A 118 8.26 -3.80 -10.90
N LEU A 119 9.30 -4.33 -11.54
CA LEU A 119 10.32 -5.15 -10.89
C LEU A 119 11.61 -4.36 -10.80
N ARG A 120 12.22 -4.31 -9.60
CA ARG A 120 13.53 -3.70 -9.34
C ARG A 120 14.51 -4.72 -8.82
N VAL A 121 15.74 -4.67 -9.30
CA VAL A 121 16.80 -5.52 -8.75
C VAL A 121 17.28 -4.92 -7.44
N THR A 122 17.45 -5.77 -6.43
CA THR A 122 17.84 -5.39 -5.08
C THR A 122 19.05 -6.20 -4.63
N THR A 123 19.87 -5.60 -3.79
CA THR A 123 21.02 -6.25 -3.16
C THR A 123 20.59 -7.22 -2.05
N GLY A 124 21.50 -8.07 -1.60
CA GLY A 124 21.20 -9.09 -0.58
C GLY A 124 20.83 -8.53 0.81
N ASP A 125 21.18 -7.28 1.09
CA ASP A 125 20.83 -6.58 2.34
C ASP A 125 19.39 -6.08 2.40
N HIS A 126 18.61 -6.24 1.30
CA HIS A 126 17.21 -5.79 1.12
C HIS A 126 16.99 -4.27 1.22
N ASN A 127 18.03 -3.49 1.48
CA ASN A 127 17.92 -2.05 1.72
C ASN A 127 18.33 -1.20 0.53
N THR A 128 18.97 -1.82 -0.46
CA THR A 128 19.53 -1.10 -1.59
C THR A 128 18.96 -1.60 -2.91
N GLU A 129 18.24 -0.75 -3.59
CA GLU A 129 17.77 -1.01 -4.95
C GLU A 129 18.80 -0.52 -5.98
N LEU A 130 18.88 -1.23 -7.09
CA LEU A 130 19.74 -0.87 -8.22
C LEU A 130 18.99 0.01 -9.21
N ASP A 131 19.72 0.84 -9.94
CA ASP A 131 19.19 1.66 -11.03
C ASP A 131 18.91 0.79 -12.28
N VAL A 132 18.05 -0.22 -12.07
CA VAL A 132 17.54 -1.12 -13.11
C VAL A 132 16.16 -1.64 -12.73
N ALA A 133 15.21 -1.44 -13.62
CA ALA A 133 13.83 -1.89 -13.45
C ALA A 133 13.22 -2.27 -14.79
N ASP A 134 12.18 -3.10 -14.76
CA ASP A 134 11.27 -3.32 -15.88
C ASP A 134 9.83 -3.10 -15.42
N LYS A 135 8.98 -2.61 -16.31
CA LYS A 135 7.59 -2.28 -16.03
C LYS A 135 6.64 -2.84 -17.07
N VAL A 136 5.47 -3.25 -16.62
CA VAL A 136 4.39 -3.69 -17.48
C VAL A 136 3.04 -3.28 -16.90
N THR A 137 2.09 -2.91 -17.77
CA THR A 137 0.70 -2.65 -17.40
C THR A 137 -0.16 -3.84 -17.81
N PHE A 138 -1.05 -4.28 -16.91
CA PHE A 138 -1.99 -5.38 -17.11
C PHE A 138 -3.32 -5.06 -16.43
N THR A 139 -4.34 -5.92 -16.62
CA THR A 139 -5.67 -5.73 -16.02
C THR A 139 -6.09 -7.02 -15.31
N THR A 140 -6.66 -6.89 -14.11
CA THR A 140 -7.36 -7.97 -13.39
C THR A 140 -8.87 -7.79 -13.45
N GLN A 141 -9.65 -8.89 -13.45
CA GLN A 141 -11.12 -8.88 -13.45
C GLN A 141 -11.72 -10.15 -12.81
#